data_a9a605d53d7f19624ed8538b1eedec71
#
_entry.id   a9a605d53d7f19624ed8538b1eedec71
#
_cell.length_a   1.000
_cell.length_b   1.000
_cell.length_c   1.000
_cell.angle_alpha   90.00
_cell.angle_beta   90.00
_cell.angle_gamma   90.00
#
_symmetry.space_group_name_H-M   'P 1'
#
loop_
_entity.id
_entity.type
_entity.pdbx_description
1 polymer ?
#
loop_
_entity_poly.entity_id
_entity_poly.type
_entity_poly.pdbx_seq_one_letter_code
_entity_poly.pdbx_strand_id
1 'polypeptide(L)'
;MISLDYGKYKNARNASWQCILDFNVNKLPVIVTDIIKKSENIRLFKDSDVHMLEEGESGKTILHNGFFEIVYRDTEPSYRCRFTISHELGHIFLGHLLINTPVYRTFAIRDDLESSANVFARDLLAPACVLHELQATTAEQIAKICNISMQAAKHRAERMHVLEARNKYYLHPLERRVREQFDSFIKENKQ
;
A
#
# COMPACT_ATOMS: atom_id res chain seq x y z
N MET A 1 -9.93 14.03 21.28
CA MET A 1 -8.49 13.81 21.56
C MET A 1 -7.94 13.04 20.36
N ILE A 2 -7.24 13.71 19.43
CA ILE A 2 -6.80 13.13 18.17
C ILE A 2 -5.50 12.41 18.44
N SER A 3 -5.53 11.09 18.21
CA SER A 3 -4.52 10.11 18.51
C SER A 3 -3.11 10.54 18.07
N LEU A 4 -2.16 10.38 18.96
CA LEU A 4 -0.69 10.50 18.77
C LEU A 4 -0.15 9.56 17.65
N ASP A 5 -0.95 8.58 17.21
CA ASP A 5 -0.60 7.56 16.22
C ASP A 5 -0.46 8.08 14.78
N TYR A 6 -0.95 9.28 14.47
CA TYR A 6 -0.81 9.81 13.10
C TYR A 6 0.65 10.08 12.71
N GLY A 7 1.46 10.51 13.66
CA GLY A 7 2.90 10.72 13.48
C GLY A 7 3.68 9.42 13.28
N LYS A 8 3.23 8.34 13.93
CA LYS A 8 3.87 7.01 13.90
C LYS A 8 3.98 6.45 12.48
N TYR A 9 2.93 6.64 11.65
CA TYR A 9 2.88 6.08 10.29
C TYR A 9 3.21 7.08 9.19
N LYS A 10 3.77 8.23 9.52
CA LYS A 10 4.14 9.26 8.55
C LYS A 10 5.13 8.72 7.51
N ASN A 11 6.14 7.96 7.94
CA ASN A 11 7.15 7.39 7.05
C ASN A 11 6.53 6.39 6.07
N ALA A 12 5.66 5.49 6.51
CA ALA A 12 4.99 4.51 5.66
C ALA A 12 4.12 5.17 4.57
N ARG A 13 3.38 6.22 4.92
CA ARG A 13 2.62 7.00 3.94
C ARG A 13 3.54 7.71 2.93
N ASN A 14 4.61 8.35 3.40
CA ASN A 14 5.54 9.03 2.52
C ASN A 14 6.24 8.03 1.58
N ALA A 15 6.59 6.84 2.06
CA ALA A 15 7.16 5.76 1.26
C ALA A 15 6.17 5.29 0.18
N SER A 16 4.86 5.17 0.49
CA SER A 16 3.86 4.81 -0.52
C SER A 16 3.70 5.89 -1.60
N TRP A 17 3.71 7.16 -1.23
CA TRP A 17 3.69 8.26 -2.20
C TRP A 17 4.95 8.28 -3.07
N GLN A 18 6.12 8.06 -2.48
CA GLN A 18 7.36 7.96 -3.24
C GLN A 18 7.32 6.78 -4.21
N CYS A 19 6.83 5.61 -3.79
CA CYS A 19 6.64 4.45 -4.65
C CYS A 19 5.71 4.77 -5.84
N ILE A 20 4.58 5.44 -5.60
CA ILE A 20 3.66 5.90 -6.65
C ILE A 20 4.42 6.74 -7.69
N LEU A 21 5.26 7.68 -7.24
CA LEU A 21 6.01 8.57 -8.10
C LEU A 21 7.11 7.84 -8.88
N ASP A 22 7.93 7.03 -8.20
CA ASP A 22 9.09 6.35 -8.80
C ASP A 22 8.67 5.34 -9.88
N PHE A 23 7.54 4.66 -9.66
CA PHE A 23 7.02 3.68 -10.61
C PHE A 23 5.99 4.24 -11.59
N ASN A 24 5.79 5.56 -11.60
CA ASN A 24 4.87 6.25 -12.49
C ASN A 24 3.44 5.64 -12.45
N VAL A 25 2.93 5.42 -11.23
CA VAL A 25 1.55 4.97 -11.02
C VAL A 25 0.63 6.18 -11.18
N ASN A 26 -0.21 6.20 -12.22
CA ASN A 26 -1.00 7.37 -12.61
C ASN A 26 -2.49 7.09 -12.84
N LYS A 27 -2.96 5.90 -12.48
CA LYS A 27 -4.37 5.49 -12.60
C LYS A 27 -4.77 4.49 -11.52
N LEU A 28 -6.07 4.39 -11.28
CA LEU A 28 -6.68 3.37 -10.41
C LEU A 28 -7.52 2.39 -11.25
N PRO A 29 -7.61 1.15 -10.84
CA PRO A 29 -6.91 0.53 -9.72
C PRO A 29 -5.40 0.37 -9.99
N VAL A 30 -4.58 0.49 -8.95
CA VAL A 30 -3.11 0.31 -9.06
C VAL A 30 -2.78 -1.13 -9.47
N ILE A 31 -1.99 -1.30 -10.52
CA ILE A 31 -1.51 -2.61 -10.97
C ILE A 31 -0.16 -2.89 -10.30
N VAL A 32 -0.20 -3.56 -9.15
CA VAL A 32 0.99 -3.79 -8.31
C VAL A 32 2.08 -4.62 -9.02
N THR A 33 1.69 -5.50 -9.93
CA THR A 33 2.63 -6.29 -10.75
C THR A 33 3.46 -5.43 -11.70
N ASP A 34 2.97 -4.25 -12.09
CA ASP A 34 3.75 -3.34 -12.93
C ASP A 34 4.86 -2.64 -12.14
N ILE A 35 4.65 -2.42 -10.83
CA ILE A 35 5.70 -1.94 -9.93
C ILE A 35 6.83 -2.98 -9.87
N ILE A 36 6.47 -4.25 -9.70
CA ILE A 36 7.44 -5.35 -9.64
C ILE A 36 8.20 -5.51 -10.95
N LYS A 37 7.50 -5.49 -12.09
CA LYS A 37 8.13 -5.58 -13.42
C LYS A 37 9.13 -4.47 -13.72
N LYS A 38 8.90 -3.27 -13.17
CA LYS A 38 9.81 -2.13 -13.30
C LYS A 38 10.95 -2.14 -12.28
N SER A 39 10.88 -3.01 -11.27
CA SER A 39 11.91 -3.14 -10.25
C SER A 39 13.00 -4.11 -10.70
N GLU A 40 14.25 -3.70 -10.56
CA GLU A 40 15.39 -4.52 -10.97
C GLU A 40 15.66 -5.69 -10.03
N ASN A 41 15.31 -5.55 -8.75
CA ASN A 41 15.67 -6.47 -7.67
C ASN A 41 14.48 -7.07 -6.91
N ILE A 42 13.25 -6.97 -7.46
CA ILE A 42 12.06 -7.59 -6.86
C ILE A 42 11.52 -8.67 -7.82
N ARG A 43 11.27 -9.85 -7.29
CA ARG A 43 10.67 -10.98 -8.00
C ARG A 43 9.37 -11.39 -7.34
N LEU A 44 8.42 -11.88 -8.12
CA LEU A 44 7.10 -12.30 -7.64
C LEU A 44 6.86 -13.76 -8.02
N PHE A 45 6.46 -14.56 -7.03
CA PHE A 45 6.16 -15.97 -7.19
C PHE A 45 4.77 -16.28 -6.65
N LYS A 46 4.07 -17.15 -7.34
CA LYS A 46 2.83 -17.75 -6.85
C LYS A 46 3.14 -18.91 -5.92
N ASP A 47 2.42 -19.00 -4.82
CA ASP A 47 2.59 -20.14 -3.91
C ASP A 47 2.23 -21.48 -4.56
N SER A 48 1.26 -21.49 -5.49
CA SER A 48 0.95 -22.68 -6.28
C SER A 48 2.12 -23.23 -7.10
N ASP A 49 3.13 -22.40 -7.43
CA ASP A 49 4.29 -22.79 -8.21
C ASP A 49 5.48 -23.21 -7.32
N VAL A 50 5.61 -22.61 -6.13
CA VAL A 50 6.82 -22.76 -5.28
C VAL A 50 6.58 -23.45 -3.93
N HIS A 51 5.34 -23.51 -3.47
CA HIS A 51 4.91 -24.18 -2.22
C HIS A 51 5.73 -23.74 -0.98
N MET A 52 5.88 -22.45 -0.79
CA MET A 52 6.71 -21.89 0.28
C MET A 52 5.93 -21.30 1.45
N LEU A 53 4.62 -21.07 1.32
CA LEU A 53 3.79 -20.51 2.38
C LEU A 53 3.29 -21.58 3.34
N GLU A 54 3.32 -21.27 4.63
CA GLU A 54 2.73 -22.11 5.66
C GLU A 54 1.19 -21.95 5.70
N GLU A 55 0.52 -22.84 6.42
CA GLU A 55 -0.91 -22.73 6.65
C GLU A 55 -1.23 -21.41 7.37
N GLY A 56 -2.19 -20.66 6.82
CA GLY A 56 -2.57 -19.33 7.36
C GLY A 56 -1.74 -18.14 6.84
N GLU A 57 -0.62 -18.36 6.17
CA GLU A 57 0.13 -17.29 5.51
C GLU A 57 -0.52 -16.91 4.18
N SER A 58 -0.71 -15.59 3.94
CA SER A 58 -1.17 -15.06 2.65
C SER A 58 -0.02 -14.65 1.74
N GLY A 59 1.14 -14.33 2.32
CA GLY A 59 2.35 -13.98 1.58
C GLY A 59 3.54 -13.81 2.49
N LYS A 60 4.73 -13.77 1.90
CA LYS A 60 6.00 -13.43 2.56
C LYS A 60 7.05 -12.92 1.60
N THR A 61 8.00 -12.20 2.13
CA THR A 61 9.16 -11.72 1.37
C THR A 61 10.45 -12.30 1.95
N ILE A 62 11.31 -12.77 1.05
CA ILE A 62 12.63 -13.33 1.36
C ILE A 62 13.68 -12.51 0.63
N LEU A 63 14.78 -12.18 1.31
CA LEU A 63 15.97 -11.61 0.67
C LEU A 63 16.96 -12.73 0.33
N HIS A 64 17.10 -13.02 -0.96
CA HIS A 64 17.93 -14.10 -1.46
C HIS A 64 18.81 -13.62 -2.63
N ASN A 65 20.11 -13.79 -2.51
CA ASN A 65 21.12 -13.42 -3.54
C ASN A 65 20.93 -11.97 -4.07
N GLY A 66 20.59 -11.02 -3.20
CA GLY A 66 20.40 -9.61 -3.57
C GLY A 66 19.04 -9.29 -4.18
N PHE A 67 18.16 -10.28 -4.30
CA PHE A 67 16.78 -10.10 -4.77
C PHE A 67 15.79 -10.22 -3.61
N PHE A 68 14.80 -9.36 -3.61
CA PHE A 68 13.60 -9.51 -2.79
C PHE A 68 12.62 -10.41 -3.53
N GLU A 69 12.32 -11.57 -2.98
CA GLU A 69 11.42 -12.55 -3.55
C GLU A 69 10.13 -12.53 -2.77
N ILE A 70 9.05 -12.04 -3.39
CA ILE A 70 7.71 -12.01 -2.82
C ILE A 70 7.00 -13.29 -3.26
N VAL A 71 6.54 -14.08 -2.29
CA VAL A 71 5.65 -15.23 -2.52
C VAL A 71 4.26 -14.84 -2.03
N TYR A 72 3.21 -15.09 -2.81
CA TYR A 72 1.83 -14.81 -2.42
C TYR A 72 0.90 -15.97 -2.72
N ARG A 73 -0.14 -16.14 -1.90
CA ARG A 73 -1.16 -17.18 -2.07
C ARG A 73 -2.12 -16.79 -3.19
N ASP A 74 -1.88 -17.32 -4.37
CA ASP A 74 -2.61 -16.96 -5.59
C ASP A 74 -4.01 -17.61 -5.70
N THR A 75 -4.36 -18.50 -4.76
CA THR A 75 -5.70 -19.07 -4.62
C THR A 75 -6.69 -18.13 -3.91
N GLU A 76 -6.20 -17.05 -3.29
CA GLU A 76 -7.04 -16.03 -2.68
C GLU A 76 -7.70 -15.11 -3.73
N PRO A 77 -8.78 -14.39 -3.38
CA PRO A 77 -9.40 -13.41 -4.27
C PRO A 77 -8.40 -12.34 -4.74
N SER A 78 -8.54 -11.88 -5.99
CA SER A 78 -7.58 -10.95 -6.63
C SER A 78 -7.29 -9.67 -5.83
N TYR A 79 -8.32 -9.08 -5.18
CA TYR A 79 -8.13 -7.91 -4.32
C TYR A 79 -7.27 -8.23 -3.09
N ARG A 80 -7.35 -9.47 -2.58
CA ARG A 80 -6.56 -9.93 -1.45
C ARG A 80 -5.12 -10.19 -1.88
N CYS A 81 -4.90 -10.87 -3.00
CA CYS A 81 -3.56 -11.03 -3.58
C CYS A 81 -2.88 -9.66 -3.79
N ARG A 82 -3.60 -8.68 -4.33
CA ARG A 82 -3.07 -7.32 -4.53
C ARG A 82 -2.69 -6.65 -3.21
N PHE A 83 -3.53 -6.79 -2.18
CA PHE A 83 -3.22 -6.25 -0.87
C PHE A 83 -1.98 -6.92 -0.28
N THR A 84 -1.89 -8.25 -0.33
CA THR A 84 -0.74 -9.02 0.13
C THR A 84 0.54 -8.58 -0.57
N ILE A 85 0.55 -8.51 -1.90
CA ILE A 85 1.72 -8.05 -2.67
C ILE A 85 2.09 -6.61 -2.28
N SER A 86 1.11 -5.72 -2.10
CA SER A 86 1.38 -4.33 -1.67
C SER A 86 1.92 -4.24 -0.25
N HIS A 87 1.49 -5.13 0.64
CA HIS A 87 1.98 -5.25 2.00
C HIS A 87 3.45 -5.69 2.02
N GLU A 88 3.78 -6.71 1.23
CA GLU A 88 5.16 -7.19 1.08
C GLU A 88 6.08 -6.12 0.46
N LEU A 89 5.59 -5.37 -0.54
CA LEU A 89 6.28 -4.18 -1.04
C LEU A 89 6.51 -3.15 0.08
N GLY A 90 5.57 -2.99 1.00
CA GLY A 90 5.73 -2.16 2.18
C GLY A 90 6.91 -2.58 3.04
N HIS A 91 7.07 -3.88 3.30
CA HIS A 91 8.23 -4.39 4.04
C HIS A 91 9.56 -4.10 3.31
N ILE A 92 9.58 -4.20 1.99
CA ILE A 92 10.77 -3.89 1.18
C ILE A 92 11.10 -2.39 1.24
N PHE A 93 10.15 -1.52 0.87
CA PHE A 93 10.39 -0.07 0.75
C PHE A 93 10.60 0.63 2.10
N LEU A 94 10.12 0.04 3.19
CA LEU A 94 10.37 0.52 4.55
C LEU A 94 11.67 -0.05 5.16
N GLY A 95 12.36 -0.93 4.44
CA GLY A 95 13.63 -1.50 4.87
C GLY A 95 13.52 -2.53 6.00
N HIS A 96 12.33 -3.10 6.24
CA HIS A 96 12.10 -4.03 7.35
C HIS A 96 12.94 -5.31 7.26
N LEU A 97 13.34 -5.72 6.05
CA LEU A 97 14.15 -6.92 5.78
C LEU A 97 15.65 -6.68 5.95
N LEU A 98 16.07 -5.40 5.97
CA LEU A 98 17.47 -5.00 6.14
C LEU A 98 17.85 -4.82 7.62
N ILE A 99 16.89 -4.87 8.52
CA ILE A 99 17.12 -4.81 9.96
C ILE A 99 17.61 -6.18 10.44
N ASN A 100 18.88 -6.47 10.14
CA ASN A 100 19.59 -7.66 10.61
C ASN A 100 19.97 -7.51 12.08
N THR A 101 19.01 -7.69 12.98
CA THR A 101 19.33 -8.02 14.37
C THR A 101 18.51 -9.23 14.79
N PRO A 102 19.16 -10.39 15.02
CA PRO A 102 18.53 -11.54 15.65
C PRO A 102 18.12 -11.25 17.09
N VAL A 103 18.51 -10.09 17.62
CA VAL A 103 18.40 -9.74 19.02
C VAL A 103 17.10 -8.95 19.23
N TYR A 104 16.11 -9.62 19.83
CA TYR A 104 14.93 -9.02 20.43
C TYR A 104 13.94 -8.28 19.53
N ARG A 105 13.39 -8.98 18.52
CA ARG A 105 12.06 -8.59 18.03
C ARG A 105 11.06 -8.85 19.15
N THR A 106 10.87 -7.87 20.01
CA THR A 106 9.72 -7.87 20.92
C THR A 106 8.46 -7.89 20.09
N PHE A 107 7.39 -8.52 20.56
CA PHE A 107 6.09 -8.53 19.87
C PHE A 107 5.67 -7.12 19.44
N ALA A 108 5.92 -6.10 20.28
CA ALA A 108 5.63 -4.70 19.96
C ALA A 108 6.35 -4.16 18.71
N ILE A 109 7.61 -4.50 18.47
CA ILE A 109 8.34 -4.07 17.26
C ILE A 109 7.79 -4.76 16.03
N ARG A 110 7.45 -6.04 16.12
CA ARG A 110 6.82 -6.78 15.02
C ARG A 110 5.48 -6.16 14.64
N ASP A 111 4.64 -5.86 15.62
CA ASP A 111 3.33 -5.25 15.39
C ASP A 111 3.46 -3.86 14.72
N ASP A 112 4.49 -3.09 15.05
CA ASP A 112 4.77 -1.80 14.45
C ASP A 112 5.20 -1.91 12.99
N LEU A 113 6.03 -2.89 12.65
CA LEU A 113 6.45 -3.17 11.27
C LEU A 113 5.27 -3.61 10.41
N GLU A 114 4.46 -4.55 10.92
CA GLU A 114 3.23 -5.02 10.25
C GLU A 114 2.24 -3.87 10.05
N SER A 115 2.03 -3.05 11.08
CA SER A 115 1.14 -1.89 11.00
C SER A 115 1.61 -0.86 9.97
N SER A 116 2.92 -0.62 9.88
CA SER A 116 3.47 0.32 8.89
C SER A 116 3.41 -0.23 7.46
N ALA A 117 3.61 -1.54 7.24
CA ALA A 117 3.40 -2.19 5.96
C ALA A 117 1.92 -2.14 5.54
N ASN A 118 0.98 -2.33 6.47
CA ASN A 118 -0.45 -2.15 6.22
C ASN A 118 -0.80 -0.72 5.81
N VAL A 119 -0.21 0.29 6.46
CA VAL A 119 -0.39 1.71 6.09
C VAL A 119 0.15 1.97 4.69
N PHE A 120 1.34 1.45 4.38
CA PHE A 120 1.93 1.55 3.04
C PHE A 120 0.99 0.95 1.97
N ALA A 121 0.55 -0.30 2.16
CA ALA A 121 -0.34 -0.99 1.22
C ALA A 121 -1.66 -0.24 0.99
N ARG A 122 -2.29 0.23 2.07
CA ARG A 122 -3.52 1.00 2.01
C ARG A 122 -3.34 2.30 1.22
N ASP A 123 -2.27 3.06 1.50
CA ASP A 123 -2.05 4.37 0.88
C ASP A 123 -1.53 4.23 -0.56
N LEU A 124 -0.88 3.11 -0.91
CA LEU A 124 -0.54 2.75 -2.28
C LEU A 124 -1.80 2.41 -3.10
N LEU A 125 -2.65 1.50 -2.60
CA LEU A 125 -3.82 1.01 -3.34
C LEU A 125 -4.97 2.00 -3.42
N ALA A 126 -5.09 2.90 -2.44
CA ALA A 126 -6.17 3.86 -2.34
C ALA A 126 -5.66 5.23 -1.87
N PRO A 127 -4.90 5.97 -2.69
CA PRO A 127 -4.29 7.25 -2.31
C PRO A 127 -5.36 8.30 -2.01
N ALA A 128 -5.32 8.87 -0.78
CA ALA A 128 -6.36 9.77 -0.28
C ALA A 128 -6.52 11.04 -1.12
N CYS A 129 -5.43 11.63 -1.57
CA CYS A 129 -5.48 12.85 -2.39
C CYS A 129 -6.17 12.63 -3.74
N VAL A 130 -6.03 11.43 -4.32
CA VAL A 130 -6.71 11.07 -5.57
C VAL A 130 -8.20 10.83 -5.33
N LEU A 131 -8.55 10.09 -4.26
CA LEU A 131 -9.94 9.86 -3.88
C LEU A 131 -10.67 11.15 -3.54
N HIS A 132 -9.99 12.09 -2.86
CA HIS A 132 -10.52 13.42 -2.58
C HIS A 132 -10.88 14.19 -3.87
N GLU A 133 -9.98 14.23 -4.84
CA GLU A 133 -10.24 14.90 -6.13
C GLU A 133 -11.39 14.26 -6.92
N LEU A 134 -11.54 12.93 -6.81
CA LEU A 134 -12.63 12.19 -7.43
C LEU A 134 -13.95 12.28 -6.65
N GLN A 135 -13.94 12.95 -5.47
CA GLN A 135 -15.08 13.00 -4.55
C GLN A 135 -15.60 11.61 -4.13
N ALA A 136 -14.72 10.61 -4.13
CA ALA A 136 -15.02 9.24 -3.75
C ALA A 136 -14.97 9.09 -2.22
N THR A 137 -16.10 9.33 -1.56
CA THR A 137 -16.20 9.35 -0.09
C THR A 137 -16.90 8.14 0.51
N THR A 138 -17.67 7.38 -0.30
CA THR A 138 -18.36 6.17 0.19
C THR A 138 -17.51 4.92 0.00
N ALA A 139 -17.76 3.90 0.84
CA ALA A 139 -17.07 2.63 0.75
C ALA A 139 -17.30 1.95 -0.61
N GLU A 140 -18.51 2.05 -1.17
CA GLU A 140 -18.87 1.45 -2.46
C GLU A 140 -18.07 2.10 -3.62
N GLN A 141 -17.99 3.43 -3.63
CA GLN A 141 -17.21 4.17 -4.63
C GLN A 141 -15.73 3.79 -4.55
N ILE A 142 -15.15 3.79 -3.34
CA ILE A 142 -13.75 3.47 -3.10
C ILE A 142 -13.45 2.01 -3.48
N ALA A 143 -14.30 1.06 -3.08
CA ALA A 143 -14.13 -0.35 -3.44
C ALA A 143 -14.10 -0.55 -4.96
N LYS A 144 -15.01 0.11 -5.68
CA LYS A 144 -15.11 0.04 -7.13
C LYS A 144 -13.90 0.67 -7.83
N ILE A 145 -13.54 1.91 -7.47
CA ILE A 145 -12.45 2.65 -8.11
C ILE A 145 -11.09 2.01 -7.84
N CYS A 146 -10.85 1.59 -6.60
CA CYS A 146 -9.56 1.03 -6.18
C CYS A 146 -9.47 -0.50 -6.38
N ASN A 147 -10.59 -1.17 -6.67
CA ASN A 147 -10.71 -2.64 -6.70
C ASN A 147 -10.12 -3.29 -5.42
N ILE A 148 -10.63 -2.86 -4.27
CA ILE A 148 -10.27 -3.37 -2.94
C ILE A 148 -11.51 -3.99 -2.28
N SER A 149 -11.30 -4.78 -1.20
CA SER A 149 -12.43 -5.38 -0.47
C SER A 149 -13.32 -4.31 0.14
N MET A 150 -14.61 -4.62 0.31
CA MET A 150 -15.56 -3.73 0.97
C MET A 150 -15.12 -3.34 2.39
N GLN A 151 -14.50 -4.28 3.12
CA GLN A 151 -13.97 -4.00 4.46
C GLN A 151 -12.83 -2.97 4.41
N ALA A 152 -11.86 -3.14 3.50
CA ALA A 152 -10.78 -2.16 3.32
C ALA A 152 -11.31 -0.80 2.88
N ALA A 153 -12.33 -0.79 2.01
CA ALA A 153 -12.98 0.43 1.56
C ALA A 153 -13.74 1.17 2.68
N LYS A 154 -14.40 0.45 3.59
CA LYS A 154 -15.03 1.05 4.79
C LYS A 154 -14.00 1.75 5.66
N HIS A 155 -12.90 1.10 6.00
CA HIS A 155 -11.81 1.72 6.76
C HIS A 155 -11.20 2.93 6.03
N ARG A 156 -11.12 2.86 4.69
CA ARG A 156 -10.65 4.01 3.90
C ARG A 156 -11.64 5.16 3.92
N ALA A 157 -12.94 4.91 3.77
CA ALA A 157 -13.99 5.92 3.84
C ALA A 157 -14.01 6.62 5.22
N GLU A 158 -13.94 5.87 6.31
CA GLU A 158 -13.82 6.42 7.67
C GLU A 158 -12.62 7.36 7.77
N ARG A 159 -11.47 6.94 7.22
CA ARG A 159 -10.27 7.76 7.19
C ARG A 159 -10.44 9.02 6.33
N MET A 160 -11.11 8.92 5.18
CA MET A 160 -11.43 10.07 4.33
C MET A 160 -12.27 11.10 5.08
N HIS A 161 -13.31 10.71 5.80
CA HIS A 161 -14.09 11.64 6.64
C HIS A 161 -13.23 12.44 7.63
N VAL A 162 -12.24 11.78 8.26
CA VAL A 162 -11.30 12.46 9.17
C VAL A 162 -10.41 13.44 8.42
N LEU A 163 -9.97 13.11 7.22
CA LEU A 163 -9.11 13.98 6.40
C LEU A 163 -9.89 15.18 5.87
N GLU A 164 -11.13 14.98 5.39
CA GLU A 164 -12.04 16.04 4.96
C GLU A 164 -12.33 17.04 6.08
N ALA A 165 -12.68 16.55 7.27
CA ALA A 165 -12.95 17.40 8.43
C ALA A 165 -11.73 18.27 8.83
N ARG A 166 -10.52 17.81 8.55
CA ARG A 166 -9.30 18.59 8.81
C ARG A 166 -8.96 19.61 7.73
N ASN A 167 -9.46 19.42 6.53
CA ASN A 167 -9.18 20.21 5.32
C ASN A 167 -7.66 20.51 5.14
N LYS A 168 -6.83 19.48 5.27
CA LYS A 168 -5.35 19.59 5.24
C LYS A 168 -4.73 18.73 4.15
N TYR A 169 -5.32 18.74 2.96
CA TYR A 169 -4.74 18.14 1.77
C TYR A 169 -3.61 18.99 1.19
N TYR A 170 -2.70 18.37 0.47
CA TYR A 170 -1.63 18.99 -0.32
C TYR A 170 -0.60 19.80 0.50
N LEU A 171 -0.53 19.59 1.81
CA LEU A 171 0.50 20.23 2.64
C LEU A 171 1.89 19.61 2.43
N HIS A 172 1.93 18.33 2.08
CA HIS A 172 3.18 17.61 1.86
C HIS A 172 3.59 17.66 0.38
N PRO A 173 4.88 17.93 0.04
CA PRO A 173 5.35 18.02 -1.35
C PRO A 173 5.08 16.73 -2.16
N LEU A 174 5.29 15.55 -1.58
CA LEU A 174 5.01 14.27 -2.25
C LEU A 174 3.53 14.12 -2.58
N GLU A 175 2.63 14.51 -1.68
CA GLU A 175 1.20 14.45 -1.90
C GLU A 175 0.75 15.29 -3.10
N ARG A 176 1.31 16.51 -3.23
CA ARG A 176 1.05 17.38 -4.39
C ARG A 176 1.51 16.72 -5.70
N ARG A 177 2.73 16.17 -5.70
CA ARG A 177 3.28 15.47 -6.88
C ARG A 177 2.45 14.24 -7.26
N VAL A 178 1.98 13.46 -6.28
CA VAL A 178 1.06 12.33 -6.53
C VAL A 178 -0.23 12.83 -7.19
N ARG A 179 -0.83 13.88 -6.65
CA ARG A 179 -2.03 14.49 -7.25
C ARG A 179 -1.77 14.94 -8.70
N GLU A 180 -0.66 15.60 -8.96
CA GLU A 180 -0.27 16.04 -10.30
C GLU A 180 -0.07 14.86 -11.26
N GLN A 181 0.56 13.78 -10.80
CA GLN A 181 0.76 12.57 -11.61
C GLN A 181 -0.54 11.87 -12.00
N PHE A 182 -1.58 12.00 -11.18
CA PHE A 182 -2.92 11.47 -11.46
C PHE A 182 -3.83 12.45 -12.21
N ASP A 183 -3.35 13.62 -12.62
CA ASP A 183 -4.18 14.70 -13.17
C ASP A 183 -5.06 14.27 -14.36
N SER A 184 -4.49 13.53 -15.32
CA SER A 184 -5.25 13.00 -16.47
C SER A 184 -6.34 12.03 -16.02
N PHE A 185 -6.00 11.08 -15.15
CA PHE A 185 -6.96 10.12 -14.61
C PHE A 185 -8.09 10.81 -13.84
N ILE A 186 -7.76 11.81 -13.02
CA ILE A 186 -8.75 12.59 -12.26
C ILE A 186 -9.68 13.34 -13.21
N LYS A 187 -9.17 14.01 -14.24
CA LYS A 187 -9.99 14.74 -15.22
C LYS A 187 -10.95 13.83 -16.00
N GLU A 188 -10.51 12.63 -16.34
CA GLU A 188 -11.31 11.64 -17.07
C GLU A 188 -12.41 10.99 -16.21
N ASN A 189 -12.23 10.94 -14.87
CA ASN A 189 -13.10 10.22 -13.95
C ASN A 189 -13.81 11.12 -12.93
N LYS A 190 -13.57 12.42 -12.93
CA LYS A 190 -14.27 13.38 -12.09
C LYS A 190 -15.71 13.54 -12.60
N GLN A 191 -16.68 13.20 -11.73
CA GLN A 191 -18.11 13.36 -12.00
C GLN A 191 -18.56 14.81 -11.81
#